data_1929a74938a4547e0cf8f71af2b6c329
#
_entry.id   1929a74938a4547e0cf8f71af2b6c329
#
_cell.length_a   1.000
_cell.length_b   1.000
_cell.length_c   1.000
_cell.angle_alpha   90.00
_cell.angle_beta   90.00
_cell.angle_gamma   90.00
#
_symmetry.space_group_name_H-M   'P 1'
#
loop_
_entity.id
_entity.type
_entity.pdbx_description
1 polymer ?
#
loop_
_entity_poly.entity_id
_entity_poly.type
_entity_poly.pdbx_seq_one_letter_code
_entity_poly.pdbx_strand_id
1 'polypeptide(L)'
;MPVYSMTGYASAQQSGASNPAEPDARSPASRRLGIEIRAVNSRFLDLSFRLPDELRQQEPALRELLTAKLKRGKIELRAAIDHADAGSVPDPSPRLLQRLNGVQDQVRSWLPSATPLSVADVIRLSAGEQHGAGDLTEQVLPLADKALKELLAARQREGTRLAATLHERLGQLRTLATQALPLVPQLVEQQRQRFLDRWKEAMALADGATLPEAAQDRALSEATAFAIRIDVAEELTRLDAHLDEIERLLKKGGELGKRLDFLIQELHREANTLGSKSAALELTRISVDMKVLIEQMREQVQNIE
;
A
#
# COMPACT_ATOMS: atom_id res chain seq x y z
N MET A 1 -15.96 -4.77 8.13
CA MET A 1 -15.58 -4.56 6.72
C MET A 1 -14.20 -5.12 6.51
N PRO A 2 -13.80 -5.56 5.30
CA PRO A 2 -12.42 -5.99 5.07
C PRO A 2 -11.44 -4.81 5.16
N VAL A 3 -10.20 -5.14 5.53
CA VAL A 3 -9.05 -4.22 5.46
C VAL A 3 -8.43 -4.36 4.07
N TYR A 4 -8.11 -3.26 3.43
CA TYR A 4 -7.50 -3.23 2.10
C TYR A 4 -6.05 -2.73 2.16
N SER A 5 -5.18 -3.36 1.37
CA SER A 5 -3.86 -2.79 1.07
C SER A 5 -3.99 -1.67 0.04
N MET A 6 -3.12 -0.66 0.12
CA MET A 6 -3.03 0.39 -0.90
C MET A 6 -2.30 -0.07 -2.16
N THR A 7 -1.53 -1.14 -2.09
CA THR A 7 -0.78 -1.68 -3.21
C THR A 7 -1.50 -2.87 -3.83
N GLY A 8 -1.41 -3.02 -5.14
CA GLY A 8 -1.98 -4.15 -5.84
C GLY A 8 -1.68 -4.12 -7.32
N TYR A 9 -1.85 -5.28 -7.95
CA TYR A 9 -1.73 -5.47 -9.39
C TYR A 9 -2.80 -6.47 -9.84
N ALA A 10 -3.39 -6.18 -10.98
CA ALA A 10 -4.27 -7.11 -11.68
C ALA A 10 -4.16 -6.93 -13.18
N SER A 11 -4.39 -8.01 -13.92
CA SER A 11 -4.45 -7.98 -15.36
C SER A 11 -5.62 -8.82 -15.85
N ALA A 12 -6.32 -8.34 -16.85
CA ALA A 12 -7.36 -9.08 -17.54
C ALA A 12 -7.06 -9.07 -19.04
N GLN A 13 -7.23 -10.22 -19.67
CA GLN A 13 -7.09 -10.36 -21.10
C GLN A 13 -8.39 -10.92 -21.67
N GLN A 14 -8.68 -10.52 -22.90
CA GLN A 14 -9.77 -11.08 -23.65
C GLN A 14 -9.44 -12.54 -23.96
N SER A 15 -10.26 -13.47 -23.49
CA SER A 15 -10.17 -14.87 -23.91
C SER A 15 -10.57 -14.92 -25.39
N GLY A 16 -9.65 -15.26 -26.28
CA GLY A 16 -9.98 -15.55 -27.65
C GLY A 16 -11.02 -16.68 -27.67
N ALA A 17 -12.21 -16.42 -28.18
CA ALA A 17 -13.16 -17.48 -28.42
C ALA A 17 -12.58 -18.36 -29.56
N SER A 18 -11.81 -19.37 -29.21
CA SER A 18 -11.50 -20.48 -30.05
C SER A 18 -12.78 -21.31 -30.15
N ASN A 19 -13.56 -21.08 -31.21
CA ASN A 19 -14.61 -21.99 -31.56
C ASN A 19 -13.93 -23.27 -32.15
N PRO A 20 -14.05 -24.44 -31.52
CA PRO A 20 -13.32 -25.64 -31.94
C PRO A 20 -13.97 -26.38 -33.15
N ALA A 21 -14.80 -25.70 -33.91
CA ALA A 21 -15.50 -26.29 -35.03
C ALA A 21 -15.09 -25.59 -36.34
N GLU A 22 -13.98 -25.99 -36.90
CA GLU A 22 -13.64 -26.15 -38.33
C GLU A 22 -12.11 -26.04 -38.51
N PRO A 23 -11.44 -27.13 -38.96
CA PRO A 23 -9.97 -27.13 -39.08
C PRO A 23 -9.41 -26.38 -40.30
N ASP A 24 -10.24 -25.81 -41.19
CA ASP A 24 -9.81 -25.19 -42.45
C ASP A 24 -10.22 -23.72 -42.67
N ALA A 25 -10.91 -23.08 -41.75
CA ALA A 25 -11.14 -21.65 -41.84
C ALA A 25 -9.95 -20.89 -41.21
N ARG A 26 -9.11 -20.26 -42.04
CA ARG A 26 -8.11 -19.27 -41.63
C ARG A 26 -8.85 -18.18 -40.87
N SER A 27 -8.87 -18.31 -39.52
CA SER A 27 -9.48 -17.32 -38.66
C SER A 27 -8.76 -15.99 -38.86
N PRO A 28 -9.49 -14.87 -39.06
CA PRO A 28 -8.87 -13.55 -39.13
C PRO A 28 -8.06 -13.33 -37.89
N ALA A 29 -6.87 -12.76 -38.04
CA ALA A 29 -5.96 -12.44 -36.95
C ALA A 29 -6.72 -11.81 -35.78
N SER A 30 -6.87 -12.55 -34.67
CA SER A 30 -7.67 -12.10 -33.54
C SER A 30 -6.84 -11.13 -32.75
N ARG A 31 -7.23 -9.85 -32.78
CA ARG A 31 -6.71 -8.84 -31.87
C ARG A 31 -7.12 -9.19 -30.42
N ARG A 32 -6.19 -9.23 -29.54
CA ARG A 32 -6.45 -9.47 -28.10
C ARG A 32 -6.25 -8.19 -27.33
N LEU A 33 -7.29 -7.79 -26.61
CA LEU A 33 -7.21 -6.67 -25.69
C LEU A 33 -6.74 -7.18 -24.33
N GLY A 34 -5.67 -6.58 -23.81
CA GLY A 34 -5.19 -6.76 -22.44
C GLY A 34 -5.33 -5.45 -21.64
N ILE A 35 -5.79 -5.55 -20.42
CA ILE A 35 -5.83 -4.41 -19.48
C ILE A 35 -5.09 -4.80 -18.21
N GLU A 36 -4.20 -3.93 -17.78
CA GLU A 36 -3.47 -4.03 -16.53
C GLU A 36 -3.79 -2.83 -15.66
N ILE A 37 -3.98 -3.06 -14.35
CA ILE A 37 -4.17 -2.00 -13.37
C ILE A 37 -3.15 -2.22 -12.26
N ARG A 38 -2.35 -1.17 -12.00
CA ARG A 38 -1.38 -1.14 -10.91
C ARG A 38 -1.78 -0.06 -9.93
N ALA A 39 -1.79 -0.39 -8.64
CA ALA A 39 -2.03 0.53 -7.54
C ALA A 39 -0.79 0.62 -6.65
N VAL A 40 -0.35 1.82 -6.32
CA VAL A 40 0.71 2.10 -5.35
C VAL A 40 0.22 3.11 -4.33
N ASN A 41 0.83 3.08 -3.13
CA ASN A 41 0.48 4.00 -2.07
C ASN A 41 0.68 5.46 -2.50
N SER A 42 -0.34 6.29 -2.27
CA SER A 42 -0.28 7.75 -2.42
C SER A 42 -1.31 8.40 -1.51
N ARG A 43 -1.01 9.64 -1.09
CA ARG A 43 -1.90 10.43 -0.22
C ARG A 43 -3.23 10.77 -0.88
N PHE A 44 -3.22 11.01 -2.18
CA PHE A 44 -4.38 11.37 -2.99
C PHE A 44 -4.60 10.32 -4.07
N LEU A 45 -5.81 10.32 -4.65
CA LEU A 45 -6.09 9.54 -5.84
C LEU A 45 -5.45 10.24 -7.05
N ASP A 46 -4.50 9.56 -7.68
CA ASP A 46 -3.84 9.98 -8.91
C ASP A 46 -4.04 8.89 -9.97
N LEU A 47 -4.69 9.22 -11.07
CA LEU A 47 -5.01 8.28 -12.14
C LEU A 47 -4.19 8.60 -13.38
N SER A 48 -3.40 7.66 -13.84
CA SER A 48 -2.66 7.72 -15.09
C SER A 48 -3.11 6.61 -16.05
N PHE A 49 -3.27 6.96 -17.32
CA PHE A 49 -3.73 6.05 -18.36
C PHE A 49 -2.68 5.93 -19.46
N ARG A 50 -2.39 4.69 -19.84
CA ARG A 50 -1.58 4.38 -21.02
C ARG A 50 -2.43 3.58 -21.98
N LEU A 51 -3.04 4.30 -22.91
CA LEU A 51 -3.97 3.75 -23.87
C LEU A 51 -3.41 3.90 -25.28
N PRO A 52 -3.57 2.89 -26.16
CA PRO A 52 -3.39 3.05 -27.60
C PRO A 52 -4.31 4.17 -28.12
N ASP A 53 -3.93 4.81 -29.22
CA ASP A 53 -4.68 5.95 -29.79
C ASP A 53 -6.14 5.59 -30.09
N GLU A 54 -6.39 4.35 -30.53
CA GLU A 54 -7.71 3.82 -30.82
C GLU A 54 -8.65 3.79 -29.61
N LEU A 55 -8.10 3.67 -28.40
CA LEU A 55 -8.84 3.56 -27.14
C LEU A 55 -8.88 4.84 -26.32
N ARG A 56 -8.24 5.93 -26.76
CA ARG A 56 -8.18 7.22 -26.02
C ARG A 56 -9.56 7.79 -25.71
N GLN A 57 -10.52 7.59 -26.59
CA GLN A 57 -11.88 8.06 -26.37
C GLN A 57 -12.58 7.41 -25.17
N GLN A 58 -12.09 6.25 -24.70
CA GLN A 58 -12.61 5.52 -23.54
C GLN A 58 -12.05 6.03 -22.19
N GLU A 59 -11.03 6.91 -22.20
CA GLU A 59 -10.41 7.40 -20.97
C GLU A 59 -11.41 8.02 -19.99
N PRO A 60 -12.37 8.89 -20.39
CA PRO A 60 -13.33 9.45 -19.43
C PRO A 60 -14.17 8.40 -18.73
N ALA A 61 -14.66 7.40 -19.46
CA ALA A 61 -15.45 6.29 -18.90
C ALA A 61 -14.64 5.38 -17.99
N LEU A 62 -13.37 5.09 -18.34
CA LEU A 62 -12.43 4.36 -17.50
C LEU A 62 -12.12 5.12 -16.22
N ARG A 63 -11.96 6.43 -16.30
CA ARG A 63 -11.74 7.30 -15.15
C ARG A 63 -12.92 7.26 -14.18
N GLU A 64 -14.15 7.34 -14.69
CA GLU A 64 -15.37 7.23 -13.90
C GLU A 64 -15.47 5.87 -13.20
N LEU A 65 -15.20 4.77 -13.92
CA LEU A 65 -15.18 3.41 -13.39
C LEU A 65 -14.20 3.27 -12.21
N LEU A 66 -12.97 3.80 -12.35
CA LEU A 66 -11.96 3.72 -11.31
C LEU A 66 -12.30 4.61 -10.09
N THR A 67 -12.74 5.86 -10.30
CA THR A 67 -13.07 6.80 -9.21
C THR A 67 -14.27 6.35 -8.40
N ALA A 68 -15.21 5.61 -8.99
CA ALA A 68 -16.35 5.04 -8.29
C ALA A 68 -15.95 4.02 -7.19
N LYS A 69 -14.81 3.34 -7.34
CA LYS A 69 -14.36 2.25 -6.46
C LYS A 69 -13.08 2.54 -5.69
N LEU A 70 -12.23 3.43 -6.20
CA LEU A 70 -10.93 3.75 -5.63
C LEU A 70 -10.95 5.20 -5.15
N LYS A 71 -10.61 5.43 -3.89
CA LYS A 71 -10.66 6.76 -3.26
C LYS A 71 -9.29 7.38 -3.10
N ARG A 72 -8.23 6.57 -3.16
CA ARG A 72 -6.88 6.95 -2.80
C ARG A 72 -5.86 6.04 -3.49
N GLY A 73 -4.62 6.52 -3.64
CA GLY A 73 -3.52 5.79 -4.28
C GLY A 73 -3.18 6.32 -5.66
N LYS A 74 -1.97 6.01 -6.12
CA LYS A 74 -1.57 6.25 -7.51
C LYS A 74 -1.90 5.01 -8.33
N ILE A 75 -2.83 5.15 -9.26
CA ILE A 75 -3.37 4.07 -10.08
C ILE A 75 -2.90 4.28 -11.52
N GLU A 76 -2.24 3.29 -12.08
CA GLU A 76 -1.89 3.27 -13.49
C GLU A 76 -2.71 2.19 -14.19
N LEU A 77 -3.49 2.57 -15.19
CA LEU A 77 -4.19 1.65 -16.10
C LEU A 77 -3.47 1.65 -17.43
N ARG A 78 -3.07 0.45 -17.88
CA ARG A 78 -2.49 0.22 -19.19
C ARG A 78 -3.43 -0.67 -20.00
N ALA A 79 -3.71 -0.27 -21.22
CA ALA A 79 -4.33 -1.14 -22.21
C ALA A 79 -3.30 -1.45 -23.30
N ALA A 80 -3.25 -2.71 -23.70
CA ALA A 80 -2.44 -3.18 -24.81
C ALA A 80 -3.31 -3.96 -25.78
N ILE A 81 -3.07 -3.78 -27.07
CA ILE A 81 -3.71 -4.58 -28.13
C ILE A 81 -2.61 -5.46 -28.71
N ASP A 82 -2.70 -6.75 -28.42
CA ASP A 82 -1.79 -7.74 -28.98
C ASP A 82 -2.33 -8.24 -30.31
N HIS A 83 -1.49 -8.20 -31.31
CA HIS A 83 -1.77 -8.82 -32.62
C HIS A 83 -1.27 -10.26 -32.57
N ALA A 84 -2.15 -11.23 -32.69
CA ALA A 84 -1.83 -12.66 -32.58
C ALA A 84 -0.82 -13.18 -33.62
N ASP A 85 -0.50 -12.36 -34.63
CA ASP A 85 0.38 -12.73 -35.73
C ASP A 85 1.59 -11.80 -35.90
N ALA A 86 2.27 -11.43 -34.83
CA ALA A 86 3.49 -10.61 -34.92
C ALA A 86 4.64 -11.25 -35.73
N GLY A 87 4.47 -12.45 -36.27
CA GLY A 87 5.46 -13.18 -37.07
C GLY A 87 5.00 -13.58 -38.46
N SER A 88 3.73 -13.43 -38.83
CA SER A 88 3.26 -13.74 -40.19
C SER A 88 3.31 -12.50 -41.10
N VAL A 89 3.84 -12.67 -42.28
CA VAL A 89 3.74 -11.63 -43.32
C VAL A 89 2.27 -11.42 -43.64
N PRO A 90 1.72 -10.18 -43.53
CA PRO A 90 0.31 -9.93 -43.80
C PRO A 90 -0.01 -10.32 -45.23
N ASP A 91 -1.05 -11.14 -45.42
CA ASP A 91 -1.55 -11.54 -46.77
C ASP A 91 -2.51 -10.45 -47.26
N PRO A 92 -2.13 -9.68 -48.32
CA PRO A 92 -2.95 -8.58 -48.81
C PRO A 92 -4.27 -9.08 -49.39
N SER A 93 -5.38 -8.45 -48.95
CA SER A 93 -6.69 -8.81 -49.52
C SER A 93 -6.77 -8.51 -51.01
N PRO A 94 -7.50 -9.33 -51.83
CA PRO A 94 -7.70 -9.04 -53.25
C PRO A 94 -8.27 -7.63 -53.48
N ARG A 95 -9.12 -7.16 -52.58
CA ARG A 95 -9.70 -5.82 -52.64
C ARG A 95 -8.66 -4.72 -52.44
N LEU A 96 -7.70 -4.90 -51.49
CA LEU A 96 -6.60 -3.98 -51.32
C LEU A 96 -5.70 -3.94 -52.55
N LEU A 97 -5.36 -5.12 -53.09
CA LEU A 97 -4.53 -5.21 -54.30
C LEU A 97 -5.17 -4.48 -55.51
N GLN A 98 -6.47 -4.65 -55.71
CA GLN A 98 -7.21 -3.91 -56.75
C GLN A 98 -7.18 -2.40 -56.53
N ARG A 99 -7.40 -1.97 -55.28
CA ARG A 99 -7.35 -0.53 -54.92
C ARG A 99 -5.96 0.06 -55.13
N LEU A 100 -4.91 -0.64 -54.69
CA LEU A 100 -3.52 -0.19 -54.83
C LEU A 100 -3.12 -0.12 -56.30
N ASN A 101 -3.53 -1.11 -57.11
CA ASN A 101 -3.28 -1.07 -58.56
C ASN A 101 -3.97 0.12 -59.22
N GLY A 102 -5.24 0.38 -58.92
CA GLY A 102 -5.97 1.55 -59.42
C GLY A 102 -5.33 2.88 -59.04
N VAL A 103 -4.87 3.03 -57.76
CA VAL A 103 -4.15 4.21 -57.31
C VAL A 103 -2.81 4.35 -58.04
N GLN A 104 -2.06 3.25 -58.19
CA GLN A 104 -0.79 3.26 -58.92
C GLN A 104 -0.98 3.71 -60.39
N ASP A 105 -1.98 3.20 -61.09
CA ASP A 105 -2.27 3.58 -62.46
C ASP A 105 -2.67 5.06 -62.56
N GLN A 106 -3.48 5.55 -61.64
CA GLN A 106 -3.86 6.95 -61.56
C GLN A 106 -2.67 7.87 -61.31
N VAL A 107 -1.77 7.53 -60.40
CA VAL A 107 -0.54 8.29 -60.12
C VAL A 107 0.37 8.32 -61.34
N ARG A 108 0.57 7.19 -62.01
CA ARG A 108 1.41 7.09 -63.19
C ARG A 108 0.85 7.83 -64.42
N SER A 109 -0.45 7.98 -64.51
CA SER A 109 -1.07 8.81 -65.58
C SER A 109 -0.71 10.31 -65.46
N TRP A 110 -0.45 10.79 -64.20
CA TRP A 110 -0.04 12.16 -63.93
C TRP A 110 1.49 12.30 -63.84
N LEU A 111 2.15 11.27 -63.34
CA LEU A 111 3.59 11.21 -63.15
C LEU A 111 4.16 9.93 -63.82
N PRO A 112 4.41 9.95 -65.12
CA PRO A 112 4.85 8.76 -65.85
C PRO A 112 6.18 8.15 -65.34
N SER A 113 7.03 8.94 -64.72
CA SER A 113 8.28 8.49 -64.11
C SER A 113 8.17 7.90 -62.69
N ALA A 114 6.93 7.83 -62.11
CA ALA A 114 6.73 7.23 -60.82
C ALA A 114 7.05 5.74 -60.82
N THR A 115 7.82 5.28 -59.86
CA THR A 115 8.15 3.85 -59.72
C THR A 115 6.92 3.09 -59.26
N PRO A 116 6.70 1.84 -59.76
CA PRO A 116 5.61 0.99 -59.34
C PRO A 116 5.80 0.59 -57.86
N LEU A 117 4.68 0.28 -57.18
CA LEU A 117 4.70 -0.25 -55.82
C LEU A 117 5.49 -1.56 -55.75
N SER A 118 6.41 -1.65 -54.81
CA SER A 118 7.10 -2.89 -54.51
C SER A 118 6.25 -3.83 -53.65
N VAL A 119 6.56 -5.13 -53.66
CA VAL A 119 5.93 -6.09 -52.73
C VAL A 119 6.06 -5.63 -51.26
N ALA A 120 7.20 -5.03 -50.90
CA ALA A 120 7.40 -4.52 -49.57
C ALA A 120 6.43 -3.36 -49.22
N ASP A 121 6.13 -2.50 -50.18
CA ASP A 121 5.16 -1.41 -50.01
C ASP A 121 3.74 -1.94 -49.85
N VAL A 122 3.38 -2.95 -50.66
CA VAL A 122 2.07 -3.60 -50.55
C VAL A 122 1.90 -4.28 -49.19
N ILE A 123 2.91 -5.00 -48.69
CA ILE A 123 2.88 -5.63 -47.39
C ILE A 123 2.75 -4.58 -46.28
N ARG A 124 3.49 -3.46 -46.35
CA ARG A 124 3.42 -2.37 -45.41
C ARG A 124 2.03 -1.72 -45.38
N LEU A 125 1.41 -1.52 -46.54
CA LEU A 125 0.08 -0.95 -46.66
C LEU A 125 -1.01 -1.95 -46.21
N SER A 126 -0.82 -3.25 -46.39
CA SER A 126 -1.75 -4.28 -45.93
C SER A 126 -1.76 -4.41 -44.43
N ALA A 127 -0.64 -4.19 -43.76
CA ALA A 127 -0.58 -4.10 -42.29
C ALA A 127 -1.48 -2.98 -41.73
N GLY A 128 -1.64 -1.87 -42.48
CA GLY A 128 -2.56 -0.78 -42.12
C GLY A 128 -4.05 -1.12 -42.26
N GLU A 129 -4.45 -1.97 -43.20
CA GLU A 129 -5.87 -2.37 -43.38
C GLU A 129 -6.36 -3.35 -42.27
N GLN A 130 -5.49 -4.19 -41.77
CA GLN A 130 -5.82 -5.11 -40.69
C GLN A 130 -6.19 -4.41 -39.37
N HIS A 131 -5.92 -3.10 -39.25
CA HIS A 131 -6.29 -2.31 -38.09
C HIS A 131 -7.80 -2.01 -37.99
N GLY A 132 -8.61 -2.32 -38.99
CA GLY A 132 -10.06 -2.03 -39.04
C GLY A 132 -11.02 -3.16 -38.63
N ALA A 133 -10.54 -4.35 -38.35
CA ALA A 133 -11.40 -5.48 -38.06
C ALA A 133 -11.65 -5.70 -36.56
N GLY A 134 -12.79 -5.24 -36.10
CA GLY A 134 -13.33 -5.47 -34.74
C GLY A 134 -13.24 -4.25 -33.85
N ASP A 135 -14.38 -3.69 -33.49
CA ASP A 135 -14.48 -2.61 -32.54
C ASP A 135 -14.19 -3.14 -31.10
N LEU A 136 -12.94 -3.01 -30.67
CA LEU A 136 -12.52 -3.36 -29.30
C LEU A 136 -13.06 -2.38 -28.27
N THR A 137 -13.65 -1.27 -28.70
CA THR A 137 -14.14 -0.17 -27.86
C THR A 137 -15.20 -0.65 -26.87
N GLU A 138 -16.13 -1.50 -27.34
CA GLU A 138 -17.20 -2.05 -26.48
C GLU A 138 -16.67 -3.01 -25.41
N GLN A 139 -15.49 -3.60 -25.62
CA GLN A 139 -14.91 -4.60 -24.72
C GLN A 139 -14.01 -4.00 -23.64
N VAL A 140 -13.58 -2.73 -23.80
CA VAL A 140 -12.65 -2.07 -22.89
C VAL A 140 -13.25 -1.96 -21.49
N LEU A 141 -14.47 -1.46 -21.36
CA LEU A 141 -15.11 -1.25 -20.06
C LEU A 141 -15.38 -2.56 -19.30
N PRO A 142 -15.98 -3.61 -19.92
CA PRO A 142 -16.13 -4.90 -19.25
C PRO A 142 -14.81 -5.52 -18.79
N LEU A 143 -13.77 -5.41 -19.61
CA LEU A 143 -12.46 -5.95 -19.28
C LEU A 143 -11.78 -5.15 -18.19
N ALA A 144 -11.92 -3.82 -18.17
CA ALA A 144 -11.44 -2.95 -17.11
C ALA A 144 -12.17 -3.21 -15.79
N ASP A 145 -13.49 -3.44 -15.81
CA ASP A 145 -14.24 -3.82 -14.61
C ASP A 145 -13.80 -5.17 -14.05
N LYS A 146 -13.50 -6.14 -14.92
CA LYS A 146 -12.92 -7.42 -14.50
C LYS A 146 -11.57 -7.23 -13.84
N ALA A 147 -10.65 -6.49 -14.47
CA ALA A 147 -9.34 -6.19 -13.90
C ALA A 147 -9.45 -5.43 -12.57
N LEU A 148 -10.38 -4.49 -12.45
CA LEU A 148 -10.64 -3.75 -11.21
C LEU A 148 -11.15 -4.65 -10.09
N LYS A 149 -12.07 -5.59 -10.37
CA LYS A 149 -12.53 -6.58 -9.40
C LYS A 149 -11.38 -7.47 -8.91
N GLU A 150 -10.52 -7.91 -9.81
CA GLU A 150 -9.33 -8.70 -9.45
C GLU A 150 -8.33 -7.89 -8.62
N LEU A 151 -8.13 -6.61 -8.95
CA LEU A 151 -7.32 -5.69 -8.15
C LEU A 151 -7.86 -5.54 -6.73
N LEU A 152 -9.16 -5.29 -6.57
CA LEU A 152 -9.79 -5.17 -5.26
C LEU A 152 -9.66 -6.47 -4.44
N ALA A 153 -9.85 -7.63 -5.08
CA ALA A 153 -9.65 -8.91 -4.43
C ALA A 153 -8.18 -9.15 -4.01
N ALA A 154 -7.22 -8.74 -4.83
CA ALA A 154 -5.78 -8.80 -4.48
C ALA A 154 -5.46 -7.88 -3.29
N ARG A 155 -5.95 -6.63 -3.31
CA ARG A 155 -5.79 -5.66 -2.21
C ARG A 155 -6.43 -6.15 -0.91
N GLN A 156 -7.58 -6.83 -0.99
CA GLN A 156 -8.24 -7.42 0.18
C GLN A 156 -7.42 -8.58 0.77
N ARG A 157 -6.91 -9.49 -0.06
CA ARG A 157 -6.04 -10.59 0.41
C ARG A 157 -4.79 -10.06 1.11
N GLU A 158 -4.15 -9.06 0.51
CA GLU A 158 -2.96 -8.43 1.11
C GLU A 158 -3.32 -7.67 2.38
N GLY A 159 -4.41 -6.91 2.41
CA GLY A 159 -4.89 -6.23 3.61
C GLY A 159 -5.18 -7.20 4.77
N THR A 160 -5.70 -8.38 4.47
CA THR A 160 -5.91 -9.45 5.49
C THR A 160 -4.58 -9.93 6.06
N ARG A 161 -3.53 -10.08 5.24
CA ARG A 161 -2.19 -10.47 5.72
C ARG A 161 -1.58 -9.38 6.60
N LEU A 162 -1.68 -8.12 6.17
CA LEU A 162 -1.22 -6.97 6.96
C LEU A 162 -1.91 -6.90 8.32
N ALA A 163 -3.24 -7.09 8.36
CA ALA A 163 -4.00 -7.14 9.61
C ALA A 163 -3.56 -8.28 10.53
N ALA A 164 -3.29 -9.48 9.98
CA ALA A 164 -2.78 -10.61 10.76
C ALA A 164 -1.39 -10.32 11.36
N THR A 165 -0.48 -9.72 10.59
CA THR A 165 0.84 -9.30 11.09
C THR A 165 0.70 -8.26 12.21
N LEU A 166 -0.21 -7.27 12.06
CA LEU A 166 -0.46 -6.29 13.11
C LEU A 166 -1.00 -6.94 14.37
N HIS A 167 -1.94 -7.91 14.27
CA HIS A 167 -2.43 -8.66 15.43
C HIS A 167 -1.32 -9.42 16.17
N GLU A 168 -0.39 -10.01 15.45
CA GLU A 168 0.77 -10.67 16.06
C GLU A 168 1.62 -9.68 16.85
N ARG A 169 1.91 -8.49 16.26
CA ARG A 169 2.69 -7.44 16.94
C ARG A 169 1.97 -6.86 18.17
N LEU A 170 0.65 -6.69 18.11
CA LEU A 170 -0.16 -6.31 19.28
C LEU A 170 -0.01 -7.33 20.42
N GLY A 171 -0.05 -8.63 20.11
CA GLY A 171 0.17 -9.68 21.11
C GLY A 171 1.56 -9.62 21.75
N GLN A 172 2.59 -9.38 20.95
CA GLN A 172 3.98 -9.21 21.45
C GLN A 172 4.12 -7.96 22.34
N LEU A 173 3.51 -6.83 21.96
CA LEU A 173 3.51 -5.62 22.78
C LEU A 173 2.79 -5.84 24.12
N ARG A 174 1.65 -6.53 24.15
CA ARG A 174 0.96 -6.89 25.40
C ARG A 174 1.81 -7.77 26.30
N THR A 175 2.57 -8.71 25.70
CA THR A 175 3.50 -9.54 26.47
C THR A 175 4.59 -8.69 27.14
N LEU A 176 5.19 -7.74 26.40
CA LEU A 176 6.18 -6.82 26.95
C LEU A 176 5.59 -5.90 28.03
N ALA A 177 4.36 -5.39 27.85
CA ALA A 177 3.66 -4.60 28.86
C ALA A 177 3.42 -5.42 30.13
N THR A 178 3.02 -6.68 30.01
CA THR A 178 2.83 -7.59 31.14
C THR A 178 4.14 -7.87 31.87
N GLN A 179 5.27 -7.98 31.17
CA GLN A 179 6.59 -8.14 31.78
C GLN A 179 7.05 -6.86 32.51
N ALA A 180 6.66 -5.69 32.03
CA ALA A 180 7.02 -4.40 32.66
C ALA A 180 6.25 -4.16 33.96
N LEU A 181 4.99 -4.58 34.09
CA LEU A 181 4.12 -4.31 35.23
C LEU A 181 4.74 -4.65 36.59
N PRO A 182 5.32 -5.84 36.84
CA PRO A 182 5.89 -6.20 38.15
C PRO A 182 7.17 -5.40 38.51
N LEU A 183 7.84 -4.83 37.48
CA LEU A 183 9.06 -4.06 37.67
C LEU A 183 8.79 -2.63 38.17
N VAL A 184 7.59 -2.09 37.93
CA VAL A 184 7.22 -0.72 38.26
C VAL A 184 7.28 -0.44 39.79
N PRO A 185 6.63 -1.22 40.67
CA PRO A 185 6.70 -1.01 42.09
C PRO A 185 8.13 -1.09 42.64
N GLN A 186 8.91 -2.05 42.14
CA GLN A 186 10.31 -2.22 42.53
C GLN A 186 11.16 -0.99 42.18
N LEU A 187 10.95 -0.45 40.96
CA LEU A 187 11.64 0.74 40.49
C LEU A 187 11.30 1.96 41.35
N VAL A 188 10.02 2.17 41.61
CA VAL A 188 9.54 3.29 42.43
C VAL A 188 10.20 3.23 43.83
N GLU A 189 10.21 2.06 44.46
CA GLU A 189 10.80 1.89 45.79
C GLU A 189 12.32 2.06 45.76
N GLN A 190 13.03 1.50 44.80
CA GLN A 190 14.46 1.69 44.61
C GLN A 190 14.85 3.17 44.43
N GLN A 191 14.08 3.91 43.66
CA GLN A 191 14.35 5.34 43.42
C GLN A 191 14.05 6.16 44.66
N ARG A 192 12.97 5.84 45.38
CA ARG A 192 12.66 6.45 46.67
C ARG A 192 13.82 6.26 47.65
N GLN A 193 14.32 5.04 47.77
CA GLN A 193 15.42 4.72 48.67
C GLN A 193 16.71 5.43 48.26
N ARG A 194 17.07 5.43 47.00
CA ARG A 194 18.25 6.17 46.47
C ARG A 194 18.18 7.67 46.75
N PHE A 195 17.00 8.25 46.63
CA PHE A 195 16.80 9.66 46.94
C PHE A 195 17.06 9.92 48.44
N LEU A 196 16.47 9.11 49.32
CA LEU A 196 16.64 9.24 50.76
C LEU A 196 18.11 9.03 51.18
N ASP A 197 18.80 8.08 50.59
CA ASP A 197 20.20 7.82 50.89
C ASP A 197 21.11 8.99 50.47
N ARG A 198 20.95 9.53 49.27
CA ARG A 198 21.67 10.73 48.82
C ARG A 198 21.34 11.94 49.66
N TRP A 199 20.09 12.08 50.08
CA TRP A 199 19.70 13.17 50.96
C TRP A 199 20.38 13.05 52.31
N LYS A 200 20.42 11.86 52.94
CA LYS A 200 21.15 11.60 54.20
C LYS A 200 22.64 11.89 54.06
N GLU A 201 23.27 11.45 52.97
CA GLU A 201 24.68 11.73 52.69
C GLU A 201 24.94 13.24 52.58
N ALA A 202 24.11 13.98 51.82
CA ALA A 202 24.25 15.41 51.68
C ALA A 202 24.10 16.16 53.02
N MET A 203 23.18 15.70 53.87
CA MET A 203 22.96 16.29 55.19
C MET A 203 24.06 15.92 56.21
N ALA A 204 24.65 14.73 56.10
CA ALA A 204 25.79 14.32 56.92
C ALA A 204 27.05 15.16 56.64
N LEU A 205 27.19 15.66 55.39
CA LEU A 205 28.27 16.57 54.98
C LEU A 205 28.07 18.02 55.49
N ALA A 206 26.84 18.38 55.88
CA ALA A 206 26.44 19.74 56.26
C ALA A 206 26.47 20.00 57.77
N ASP A 207 27.50 19.58 58.52
CA ASP A 207 27.73 19.84 59.92
C ASP A 207 26.93 19.04 60.99
N GLY A 208 27.21 17.77 61.17
CA GLY A 208 27.10 17.05 62.47
C GLY A 208 25.89 17.24 63.42
N ALA A 209 24.93 18.08 63.07
CA ALA A 209 23.73 18.34 63.84
C ALA A 209 22.62 17.34 63.54
N THR A 210 21.98 16.82 64.59
CA THR A 210 20.74 16.05 64.49
C THR A 210 19.73 16.82 63.63
N LEU A 211 19.30 16.20 62.54
CA LEU A 211 18.32 16.76 61.57
C LEU A 211 17.02 17.14 62.30
N PRO A 212 16.54 18.38 62.15
CA PRO A 212 15.21 18.74 62.64
C PRO A 212 14.15 17.82 62.04
N GLU A 213 13.16 17.39 62.83
CA GLU A 213 12.05 16.53 62.39
C GLU A 213 11.37 17.09 61.13
N ALA A 214 11.19 18.40 61.03
CA ALA A 214 10.67 19.11 59.88
C ALA A 214 11.51 18.92 58.59
N ALA A 215 12.83 18.72 58.71
CA ALA A 215 13.69 18.46 57.56
C ALA A 215 13.56 17.01 57.06
N GLN A 216 13.33 16.06 57.95
CA GLN A 216 13.05 14.65 57.60
C GLN A 216 11.69 14.52 56.92
N ASP A 217 10.65 15.18 57.42
CA ASP A 217 9.32 15.19 56.81
C ASP A 217 9.34 15.79 55.41
N ARG A 218 10.09 16.87 55.21
CA ARG A 218 10.27 17.49 53.90
C ARG A 218 11.00 16.55 52.93
N ALA A 219 12.04 15.86 53.37
CA ALA A 219 12.75 14.89 52.52
C ALA A 219 11.87 13.71 52.14
N LEU A 220 11.05 13.21 53.04
CA LEU A 220 10.11 12.14 52.76
C LEU A 220 9.02 12.59 51.77
N SER A 221 8.51 13.80 51.93
CA SER A 221 7.54 14.40 51.00
C SER A 221 8.14 14.59 49.61
N GLU A 222 9.36 15.09 49.48
CA GLU A 222 10.08 15.25 48.21
C GLU A 222 10.40 13.89 47.57
N ALA A 223 10.82 12.89 48.35
CA ALA A 223 11.06 11.52 47.87
C ALA A 223 9.78 10.89 47.31
N THR A 224 8.66 11.10 47.99
CA THR A 224 7.35 10.61 47.55
C THR A 224 6.90 11.30 46.25
N ALA A 225 7.00 12.63 46.18
CA ALA A 225 6.70 13.40 44.96
C ALA A 225 7.61 13.03 43.81
N PHE A 226 8.86 12.67 44.06
CA PHE A 226 9.79 12.17 43.04
C PHE A 226 9.40 10.77 42.56
N ALA A 227 9.04 9.86 43.48
CA ALA A 227 8.57 8.52 43.14
C ALA A 227 7.32 8.54 42.26
N ILE A 228 6.35 9.42 42.56
CA ILE A 228 5.15 9.62 41.73
C ILE A 228 5.51 10.09 40.31
N ARG A 229 6.47 11.00 40.17
CA ARG A 229 6.89 11.53 38.85
C ARG A 229 7.56 10.50 37.94
N ILE A 230 8.17 9.48 38.51
CA ILE A 230 8.83 8.38 37.75
C ILE A 230 7.95 7.15 37.66
N ASP A 231 6.76 7.17 38.23
CA ASP A 231 5.79 6.10 38.02
C ASP A 231 5.39 6.01 36.55
N VAL A 232 5.53 4.83 35.99
CA VAL A 232 5.24 4.52 34.59
C VAL A 232 3.95 3.66 34.42
N ALA A 233 3.20 3.48 35.51
CA ALA A 233 1.96 2.71 35.46
C ALA A 233 0.90 3.36 34.56
N GLU A 234 0.88 4.69 34.50
CA GLU A 234 -0.04 5.43 33.64
C GLU A 234 0.29 5.20 32.16
N GLU A 235 1.57 5.23 31.78
CA GLU A 235 2.04 4.96 30.41
C GLU A 235 1.68 3.54 29.97
N LEU A 236 1.84 2.55 30.84
CA LEU A 236 1.45 1.17 30.53
C LEU A 236 -0.07 1.03 30.36
N THR A 237 -0.87 1.72 31.17
CA THR A 237 -2.33 1.74 31.05
C THR A 237 -2.77 2.40 29.75
N ARG A 238 -2.16 3.53 29.37
CA ARG A 238 -2.44 4.21 28.08
C ARG A 238 -2.02 3.37 26.89
N LEU A 239 -0.85 2.73 26.97
CA LEU A 239 -0.36 1.83 25.95
C LEU A 239 -1.36 0.70 25.71
N ASP A 240 -1.87 0.06 26.77
CA ASP A 240 -2.86 -1.02 26.64
C ASP A 240 -4.18 -0.52 26.03
N ALA A 241 -4.67 0.65 26.44
CA ALA A 241 -5.85 1.27 25.84
C ALA A 241 -5.67 1.55 24.33
N HIS A 242 -4.48 1.98 23.89
CA HIS A 242 -4.19 2.18 22.48
C HIS A 242 -4.11 0.85 21.71
N LEU A 243 -3.55 -0.20 22.31
CA LEU A 243 -3.53 -1.55 21.72
C LEU A 243 -4.95 -2.08 21.52
N ASP A 244 -5.84 -1.90 22.50
CA ASP A 244 -7.25 -2.30 22.38
C ASP A 244 -7.98 -1.54 21.27
N GLU A 245 -7.75 -0.23 21.15
CA GLU A 245 -8.38 0.58 20.10
C GLU A 245 -7.87 0.17 18.70
N ILE A 246 -6.57 -0.13 18.53
CA ILE A 246 -6.03 -0.65 17.27
C ILE A 246 -6.70 -1.99 16.91
N GLU A 247 -6.80 -2.90 17.87
CA GLU A 247 -7.43 -4.20 17.66
C GLU A 247 -8.92 -4.05 17.28
N ARG A 248 -9.64 -3.15 17.93
CA ARG A 248 -11.04 -2.82 17.63
C ARG A 248 -11.19 -2.28 16.21
N LEU A 249 -10.29 -1.38 15.79
CA LEU A 249 -10.28 -0.83 14.44
C LEU A 249 -10.01 -1.91 13.38
N LEU A 250 -9.02 -2.77 13.58
CA LEU A 250 -8.71 -3.86 12.66
C LEU A 250 -9.90 -4.84 12.49
N LYS A 251 -10.63 -5.13 13.58
CA LYS A 251 -11.86 -5.93 13.54
C LYS A 251 -13.00 -5.23 12.79
N LYS A 252 -13.15 -3.93 12.94
CA LYS A 252 -14.17 -3.12 12.27
C LYS A 252 -13.92 -3.02 10.77
N GLY A 253 -12.67 -2.86 10.36
CA GLY A 253 -12.27 -2.64 8.97
C GLY A 253 -12.75 -1.29 8.41
N GLY A 254 -12.52 -1.06 7.11
CA GLY A 254 -12.84 0.18 6.42
C GLY A 254 -11.62 1.10 6.31
N GLU A 255 -11.82 2.40 6.16
CA GLU A 255 -10.76 3.40 6.03
C GLU A 255 -10.06 3.63 7.38
N LEU A 256 -8.98 2.91 7.63
CA LEU A 256 -8.32 2.86 8.94
C LEU A 256 -6.95 3.54 8.98
N GLY A 257 -6.28 3.66 7.85
CA GLY A 257 -4.85 4.02 7.77
C GLY A 257 -4.46 5.23 8.60
N LYS A 258 -5.20 6.35 8.50
CA LYS A 258 -4.89 7.57 9.26
C LYS A 258 -5.05 7.39 10.77
N ARG A 259 -6.08 6.63 11.19
CA ARG A 259 -6.35 6.43 12.62
C ARG A 259 -5.35 5.47 13.26
N LEU A 260 -4.96 4.44 12.51
CA LEU A 260 -3.91 3.53 12.91
C LEU A 260 -2.56 4.24 13.02
N ASP A 261 -2.20 5.08 12.04
CA ASP A 261 -0.95 5.86 12.08
C ASP A 261 -0.89 6.76 13.32
N PHE A 262 -1.99 7.44 13.66
CA PHE A 262 -2.07 8.23 14.89
C PHE A 262 -1.86 7.38 16.15
N LEU A 263 -2.55 6.24 16.27
CA LEU A 263 -2.42 5.36 17.44
C LEU A 263 -1.03 4.76 17.58
N ILE A 264 -0.37 4.46 16.47
CA ILE A 264 1.04 4.00 16.48
C ILE A 264 1.98 5.09 16.97
N GLN A 265 1.73 6.35 16.62
CA GLN A 265 2.49 7.49 17.16
C GLN A 265 2.30 7.64 18.68
N GLU A 266 1.06 7.45 19.19
CA GLU A 266 0.82 7.45 20.63
C GLU A 266 1.51 6.25 21.32
N LEU A 267 1.44 5.04 20.77
CA LEU A 267 2.20 3.89 21.29
C LEU A 267 3.71 4.20 21.39
N HIS A 268 4.27 4.83 20.36
CA HIS A 268 5.67 5.23 20.35
C HIS A 268 5.99 6.25 21.44
N ARG A 269 5.08 7.19 21.67
CA ARG A 269 5.19 8.18 22.74
C ARG A 269 5.19 7.51 24.12
N GLU A 270 4.23 6.61 24.39
CA GLU A 270 4.16 5.91 25.67
C GLU A 270 5.39 5.02 25.90
N ALA A 271 5.85 4.29 24.87
CA ALA A 271 7.08 3.50 24.95
C ALA A 271 8.34 4.38 25.21
N ASN A 272 8.43 5.58 24.63
CA ASN A 272 9.52 6.51 24.88
C ASN A 272 9.49 7.03 26.33
N THR A 273 8.30 7.39 26.84
CA THR A 273 8.15 7.87 28.21
C THR A 273 8.51 6.78 29.21
N LEU A 274 8.08 5.54 28.97
CA LEU A 274 8.49 4.36 29.74
C LEU A 274 10.03 4.26 29.83
N GLY A 275 10.72 4.35 28.69
CA GLY A 275 12.18 4.26 28.64
C GLY A 275 12.89 5.44 29.31
N SER A 276 12.39 6.67 29.17
CA SER A 276 13.01 7.87 29.71
C SER A 276 12.81 8.04 31.21
N LYS A 277 11.69 7.59 31.74
CA LYS A 277 11.40 7.61 33.18
C LYS A 277 12.10 6.46 33.94
N SER A 278 12.51 5.39 33.22
CA SER A 278 13.12 4.21 33.82
C SER A 278 14.61 4.36 34.02
N ALA A 279 15.05 4.19 35.28
CA ALA A 279 16.48 4.02 35.62
C ALA A 279 16.90 2.55 35.69
N ALA A 280 15.97 1.60 35.50
CA ALA A 280 16.25 0.18 35.52
C ALA A 280 16.57 -0.32 34.11
N LEU A 281 17.70 -1.03 33.98
CA LEU A 281 18.17 -1.57 32.69
C LEU A 281 17.12 -2.46 32.01
N GLU A 282 16.37 -3.23 32.80
CA GLU A 282 15.36 -4.16 32.32
C GLU A 282 14.15 -3.46 31.69
N LEU A 283 13.62 -2.42 32.31
CA LEU A 283 12.55 -1.59 31.74
C LEU A 283 13.04 -0.81 30.51
N THR A 284 14.29 -0.35 30.51
CA THR A 284 14.89 0.29 29.33
C THR A 284 14.94 -0.70 28.15
N ARG A 285 15.33 -1.96 28.40
CA ARG A 285 15.34 -3.02 27.38
C ARG A 285 13.93 -3.27 26.83
N ILE A 286 12.94 -3.45 27.71
CA ILE A 286 11.53 -3.61 27.31
C ILE A 286 11.07 -2.44 26.46
N SER A 287 11.36 -1.20 26.83
CA SER A 287 11.02 -0.01 26.04
C SER A 287 11.65 -0.02 24.65
N VAL A 288 12.90 -0.46 24.52
CA VAL A 288 13.58 -0.58 23.22
C VAL A 288 12.90 -1.65 22.36
N ASP A 289 12.60 -2.82 22.94
CA ASP A 289 11.92 -3.90 22.22
C ASP A 289 10.51 -3.48 21.77
N MET A 290 9.76 -2.76 22.61
CA MET A 290 8.47 -2.16 22.25
C MET A 290 8.62 -1.20 21.05
N LYS A 291 9.61 -0.31 21.07
CA LYS A 291 9.84 0.65 19.96
C LYS A 291 10.15 -0.04 18.64
N VAL A 292 10.92 -1.14 18.67
CA VAL A 292 11.19 -1.95 17.46
C VAL A 292 9.89 -2.51 16.88
N LEU A 293 9.03 -3.09 17.72
CA LEU A 293 7.73 -3.62 17.28
C LEU A 293 6.81 -2.53 16.75
N ILE A 294 6.77 -1.37 17.41
CA ILE A 294 5.96 -0.22 17.02
C ILE A 294 6.41 0.33 15.66
N GLU A 295 7.72 0.41 15.39
CA GLU A 295 8.22 0.86 14.09
C GLU A 295 7.89 -0.16 12.98
N GLN A 296 7.99 -1.46 13.25
CA GLN A 296 7.53 -2.49 12.33
C GLN A 296 6.03 -2.35 12.01
N MET A 297 5.19 -2.06 13.02
CA MET A 297 3.76 -1.80 12.81
C MET A 297 3.54 -0.56 11.96
N ARG A 298 4.31 0.50 12.17
CA ARG A 298 4.23 1.75 11.41
C ARG A 298 4.46 1.54 9.93
N GLU A 299 5.49 0.76 9.57
CA GLU A 299 5.77 0.41 8.18
C GLU A 299 4.59 -0.34 7.53
N GLN A 300 3.96 -1.27 8.26
CA GLN A 300 2.81 -2.02 7.75
C GLN A 300 1.57 -1.13 7.56
N VAL A 301 1.30 -0.24 8.52
CA VAL A 301 0.13 0.66 8.49
C VAL A 301 0.20 1.66 7.33
N GLN A 302 1.40 2.05 6.88
CA GLN A 302 1.55 2.90 5.71
C GLN A 302 0.93 2.30 4.44
N ASN A 303 0.78 0.97 4.38
CA ASN A 303 0.18 0.26 3.26
C ASN A 303 -1.30 -0.11 3.47
N ILE A 304 -1.92 0.32 4.55
CA ILE A 304 -3.35 0.09 4.86
C ILE A 304 -4.17 1.33 4.47
N GLU A 305 -5.28 1.07 3.77
CA GLU A 305 -6.27 2.09 3.41
C GLU A 305 -7.20 2.44 4.56
#